data_3bfbb6cadb9adf81f16080caeeb5c583
#
_entry.id   3bfbb6cadb9adf81f16080caeeb5c583
#
_cell.length_a   1.000
_cell.length_b   1.000
_cell.length_c   1.000
_cell.angle_alpha   90.00
_cell.angle_beta   90.00
_cell.angle_gamma   90.00
#
_symmetry.space_group_name_H-M   'P 1'
#
loop_
_entity.id
_entity.type
_entity.pdbx_description
1 polymer ?
#
loop_
_entity_poly.entity_id
_entity_poly.type
_entity_poly.pdbx_seq_one_letter_code
_entity_poly.pdbx_strand_id
1 'polypeptide(L)'
;DVFVQSTVNRAAKTLGGNYTKEERIQKLKEIARETVDIRGIGLYSLGSYRKGLNDDQKQSYEKAFEYYFLKSFSSRLAEYSNPEIEVVSKKKINENYTMVNSILVATESRPVVKIDWRVYTKDPENLVIRDLIIEGLSLARTQKEEFASIINSNDGDIDALLKNLNDFSN
;
A
#
# COMPACT_ATOMS: atom_id res chain seq x y z
N ASP A 1 6.81 -16.24 -5.30
CA ASP A 1 7.17 -16.16 -3.89
C ASP A 1 6.01 -16.57 -2.99
N VAL A 2 6.29 -17.47 -2.02
CA VAL A 2 5.27 -18.04 -1.12
C VAL A 2 4.58 -16.97 -0.28
N PHE A 3 5.32 -16.00 0.22
CA PHE A 3 4.76 -14.90 1.03
C PHE A 3 3.76 -14.07 0.22
N VAL A 4 4.15 -13.63 -0.97
CA VAL A 4 3.27 -12.81 -1.82
C VAL A 4 2.08 -13.64 -2.29
N GLN A 5 2.29 -14.88 -2.72
CA GLN A 5 1.20 -15.74 -3.16
C GLN A 5 0.20 -16.00 -2.01
N SER A 6 0.70 -16.23 -0.80
CA SER A 6 -0.15 -16.42 0.38
C SER A 6 -0.97 -15.16 0.70
N THR A 7 -0.33 -13.99 0.65
CA THR A 7 -1.01 -12.71 0.89
C THR A 7 -2.10 -12.47 -0.15
N VAL A 8 -1.77 -12.69 -1.41
CA VAL A 8 -2.72 -12.55 -2.53
C VAL A 8 -3.89 -13.52 -2.37
N ASN A 9 -3.60 -14.76 -2.01
CA ASN A 9 -4.66 -15.78 -1.81
C ASN A 9 -5.61 -15.39 -0.68
N ARG A 10 -5.09 -14.83 0.41
CA ARG A 10 -5.92 -14.34 1.53
C ARG A 10 -6.84 -13.22 1.07
N ALA A 11 -6.30 -12.24 0.34
CA ALA A 11 -7.09 -11.13 -0.20
C ALA A 11 -8.13 -11.62 -1.20
N ALA A 12 -7.76 -12.50 -2.12
CA ALA A 12 -8.67 -13.05 -3.12
C ALA A 12 -9.81 -13.85 -2.46
N LYS A 13 -9.50 -14.66 -1.44
CA LYS A 13 -10.51 -15.40 -0.68
C LYS A 13 -11.50 -14.45 0.01
N THR A 14 -11.00 -13.35 0.57
CA THR A 14 -11.84 -12.33 1.19
C THR A 14 -12.78 -11.69 0.17
N LEU A 15 -12.25 -11.32 -0.99
CA LEU A 15 -13.02 -10.65 -2.04
C LEU A 15 -14.01 -11.59 -2.74
N GLY A 16 -13.66 -12.87 -2.84
CA GLY A 16 -14.54 -13.89 -3.42
C GLY A 16 -15.52 -14.51 -2.44
N GLY A 17 -15.40 -14.20 -1.15
CA GLY A 17 -16.25 -14.75 -0.10
C GLY A 17 -17.61 -14.07 0.00
N ASN A 18 -18.46 -14.68 0.82
CA ASN A 18 -19.82 -14.18 1.03
C ASN A 18 -19.86 -13.19 2.20
N TYR A 19 -19.15 -12.08 2.04
CA TYR A 19 -19.04 -11.02 3.06
C TYR A 19 -19.70 -9.73 2.58
N THR A 20 -20.17 -8.92 3.52
CA THR A 20 -20.62 -7.56 3.22
C THR A 20 -19.41 -6.71 2.81
N LYS A 21 -19.66 -5.54 2.21
CA LYS A 21 -18.60 -4.61 1.82
C LYS A 21 -17.78 -4.18 3.05
N GLU A 22 -18.45 -3.88 4.16
CA GLU A 22 -17.82 -3.48 5.41
C GLU A 22 -16.94 -4.60 5.97
N GLU A 23 -17.41 -5.83 5.95
CA GLU A 23 -16.63 -6.99 6.39
C GLU A 23 -15.40 -7.21 5.53
N ARG A 24 -15.54 -7.07 4.21
CA ARG A 24 -14.40 -7.17 3.29
C ARG A 24 -13.34 -6.12 3.57
N ILE A 25 -13.76 -4.87 3.78
CA ILE A 25 -12.85 -3.77 4.10
C ILE A 25 -12.07 -4.08 5.38
N GLN A 26 -12.75 -4.53 6.45
CA GLN A 26 -12.08 -4.85 7.71
C GLN A 26 -11.06 -5.98 7.55
N LYS A 27 -11.42 -7.03 6.82
CA LYS A 27 -10.50 -8.16 6.58
C LYS A 27 -9.29 -7.74 5.74
N LEU A 28 -9.49 -6.90 4.73
CA LEU A 28 -8.39 -6.38 3.92
C LEU A 28 -7.46 -5.48 4.72
N LYS A 29 -7.99 -4.67 5.64
CA LYS A 29 -7.18 -3.87 6.57
C LYS A 29 -6.28 -4.75 7.45
N GLU A 30 -6.82 -5.84 7.97
CA GLU A 30 -6.05 -6.78 8.79
C GLU A 30 -4.90 -7.40 8.00
N ILE A 31 -5.17 -7.84 6.77
CA ILE A 31 -4.14 -8.39 5.87
C ILE A 31 -3.05 -7.35 5.60
N ALA A 32 -3.44 -6.12 5.31
CA ALA A 32 -2.49 -5.05 5.03
C ALA A 32 -1.61 -4.73 6.25
N ARG A 33 -2.18 -4.68 7.45
CA ARG A 33 -1.41 -4.44 8.67
C ARG A 33 -0.35 -5.50 8.91
N GLU A 34 -0.64 -6.75 8.59
CA GLU A 34 0.28 -7.86 8.79
C GLU A 34 1.37 -7.95 7.72
N THR A 35 1.08 -7.50 6.50
CA THR A 35 1.93 -7.79 5.35
C THR A 35 2.62 -6.58 4.75
N VAL A 36 2.14 -5.37 5.02
CA VAL A 36 2.66 -4.12 4.42
C VAL A 36 3.34 -3.28 5.49
N ASP A 37 4.52 -2.73 5.15
CA ASP A 37 5.23 -1.78 6.02
C ASP A 37 4.60 -0.39 5.87
N ILE A 38 3.44 -0.21 6.47
CA ILE A 38 2.65 1.03 6.35
C ILE A 38 3.43 2.23 6.90
N ARG A 39 4.07 2.06 8.04
CA ARG A 39 4.88 3.12 8.66
C ARG A 39 6.03 3.55 7.75
N GLY A 40 6.75 2.59 7.19
CA GLY A 40 7.87 2.86 6.29
C GLY A 40 7.42 3.57 5.02
N ILE A 41 6.32 3.14 4.42
CA ILE A 41 5.74 3.80 3.25
C ILE A 41 5.32 5.23 3.59
N GLY A 42 4.71 5.43 4.76
CA GLY A 42 4.31 6.76 5.23
C GLY A 42 5.47 7.71 5.37
N LEU A 43 6.56 7.28 6.00
CA LEU A 43 7.77 8.10 6.16
C LEU A 43 8.44 8.41 4.81
N TYR A 44 8.50 7.42 3.93
CA TYR A 44 9.00 7.62 2.57
C TYR A 44 8.17 8.66 1.81
N SER A 45 6.85 8.62 1.98
CA SER A 45 5.92 9.53 1.28
C SER A 45 6.09 10.99 1.70
N LEU A 46 6.62 11.26 2.90
CA LEU A 46 6.97 12.62 3.32
C LEU A 46 8.25 13.13 2.68
N GLY A 47 9.13 12.24 2.22
CA GLY A 47 10.43 12.63 1.69
C GLY A 47 11.24 13.43 2.70
N SER A 48 11.82 14.55 2.26
CA SER A 48 12.64 15.41 3.13
C SER A 48 11.86 16.11 4.23
N TYR A 49 10.55 16.26 4.06
CA TYR A 49 9.70 16.94 5.06
C TYR A 49 9.67 16.22 6.41
N ARG A 50 9.94 14.91 6.44
CA ARG A 50 9.98 14.13 7.69
C ARG A 50 11.02 14.66 8.68
N LYS A 51 12.06 15.33 8.19
CA LYS A 51 13.14 15.87 9.02
C LYS A 51 12.72 17.12 9.82
N GLY A 52 11.70 17.81 9.36
CA GLY A 52 11.20 19.01 10.02
C GLY A 52 10.10 18.77 11.03
N LEU A 53 9.71 17.51 11.26
CA LEU A 53 8.64 17.17 12.18
C LEU A 53 9.12 17.15 13.63
N ASN A 54 8.34 17.75 14.54
CA ASN A 54 8.51 17.50 15.95
C ASN A 54 7.86 16.16 16.32
N ASP A 55 8.05 15.68 17.55
CA ASP A 55 7.56 14.37 17.97
C ASP A 55 6.04 14.25 17.89
N ASP A 56 5.32 15.30 18.28
CA ASP A 56 3.85 15.32 18.22
C ASP A 56 3.34 15.24 16.77
N GLN A 57 3.95 16.00 15.87
CA GLN A 57 3.61 15.97 14.45
C GLN A 57 3.89 14.60 13.85
N LYS A 58 5.01 13.98 14.23
CA LYS A 58 5.40 12.66 13.75
C LYS A 58 4.37 11.60 14.18
N GLN A 59 3.98 11.60 15.44
CA GLN A 59 2.97 10.66 15.95
C GLN A 59 1.61 10.88 15.27
N SER A 60 1.20 12.14 15.15
CA SER A 60 -0.05 12.49 14.47
C SER A 60 -0.05 12.06 13.01
N TYR A 61 1.08 12.25 12.33
CA TYR A 61 1.22 11.85 10.93
C TYR A 61 1.16 10.33 10.77
N GLU A 62 1.90 9.59 11.58
CA GLU A 62 1.93 8.12 11.49
C GLU A 62 0.52 7.53 11.65
N LYS A 63 -0.23 8.05 12.62
CA LYS A 63 -1.61 7.64 12.86
C LYS A 63 -2.54 8.02 11.71
N ALA A 64 -2.46 9.26 11.25
CA ALA A 64 -3.29 9.76 10.16
C ALA A 64 -2.99 9.02 8.84
N PHE A 65 -1.71 8.75 8.57
CA PHE A 65 -1.32 8.01 7.37
C PHE A 65 -1.81 6.57 7.41
N GLU A 66 -1.71 5.89 8.55
CA GLU A 66 -2.21 4.52 8.68
C GLU A 66 -3.70 4.44 8.36
N TYR A 67 -4.51 5.31 8.94
CA TYR A 67 -5.95 5.36 8.65
C TYR A 67 -6.23 5.66 7.18
N TYR A 68 -5.54 6.64 6.64
CA TYR A 68 -5.67 7.02 5.23
C TYR A 68 -5.31 5.85 4.30
N PHE A 69 -4.17 5.23 4.54
CA PHE A 69 -3.68 4.11 3.72
C PHE A 69 -4.64 2.93 3.77
N LEU A 70 -5.03 2.51 4.96
CA LEU A 70 -5.92 1.35 5.13
C LEU A 70 -7.28 1.60 4.49
N LYS A 71 -7.84 2.78 4.68
CA LYS A 71 -9.13 3.14 4.08
C LYS A 71 -9.05 3.19 2.56
N SER A 72 -8.06 3.89 2.04
CA SER A 72 -7.87 4.07 0.60
C SER A 72 -7.64 2.74 -0.11
N PHE A 73 -6.70 1.96 0.40
CA PHE A 73 -6.28 0.69 -0.20
C PHE A 73 -7.40 -0.35 -0.13
N SER A 74 -7.98 -0.54 1.06
CA SER A 74 -9.04 -1.55 1.25
C SER A 74 -10.32 -1.21 0.49
N SER A 75 -10.66 0.08 0.41
CA SER A 75 -11.84 0.51 -0.34
C SER A 75 -11.70 0.25 -1.84
N ARG A 76 -10.50 0.48 -2.39
CA ARG A 76 -10.24 0.17 -3.81
C ARG A 76 -10.33 -1.32 -4.09
N LEU A 77 -9.72 -2.14 -3.24
CA LEU A 77 -9.73 -3.59 -3.43
C LEU A 77 -11.11 -4.19 -3.24
N ALA A 78 -11.91 -3.63 -2.33
CA ALA A 78 -13.26 -4.14 -2.05
C ALA A 78 -14.20 -4.02 -3.26
N GLU A 79 -13.86 -3.19 -4.24
CA GLU A 79 -14.63 -3.04 -5.48
C GLU A 79 -14.42 -4.20 -6.45
N TYR A 80 -13.30 -4.93 -6.33
CA TYR A 80 -13.04 -6.08 -7.19
C TYR A 80 -13.81 -7.31 -6.70
N SER A 81 -14.44 -8.04 -7.63
CA SER A 81 -15.04 -9.34 -7.34
C SER A 81 -14.15 -10.42 -7.93
N ASN A 82 -13.81 -11.41 -7.13
CA ASN A 82 -13.04 -12.57 -7.58
C ASN A 82 -11.79 -12.20 -8.40
N PRO A 83 -10.90 -11.33 -7.89
CA PRO A 83 -9.66 -11.04 -8.60
C PRO A 83 -8.77 -12.28 -8.60
N GLU A 84 -8.16 -12.56 -9.75
CA GLU A 84 -7.21 -13.65 -9.89
C GLU A 84 -5.84 -13.05 -10.18
N ILE A 85 -4.90 -13.24 -9.25
CA ILE A 85 -3.53 -12.75 -9.37
C ILE A 85 -2.59 -13.95 -9.44
N GLU A 86 -1.77 -14.01 -10.47
CA GLU A 86 -0.79 -15.06 -10.67
C GLU A 86 0.61 -14.51 -10.49
N VAL A 87 1.38 -15.13 -9.60
CA VAL A 87 2.81 -14.84 -9.46
C VAL A 87 3.55 -15.51 -10.62
N VAL A 88 4.29 -14.74 -11.39
CA VAL A 88 4.95 -15.21 -12.62
C VAL A 88 6.43 -15.47 -12.38
N SER A 89 7.11 -14.62 -11.61
CA SER A 89 8.54 -14.72 -11.36
C SER A 89 8.94 -13.93 -10.14
N LYS A 90 10.19 -14.09 -9.71
CA LYS A 90 10.79 -13.26 -8.68
C LYS A 90 12.24 -12.98 -9.03
N LYS A 91 12.73 -11.81 -8.60
CA LYS A 91 14.11 -11.41 -8.82
C LYS A 91 14.64 -10.70 -7.58
N LYS A 92 15.74 -11.21 -7.03
CA LYS A 92 16.45 -10.53 -5.95
C LYS A 92 17.10 -9.26 -6.52
N ILE A 93 16.69 -8.08 -6.00
CA ILE A 93 17.23 -6.80 -6.47
C ILE A 93 18.56 -6.51 -5.80
N ASN A 94 18.63 -6.73 -4.49
CA ASN A 94 19.83 -6.54 -3.68
C ASN A 94 19.69 -7.37 -2.39
N GLU A 95 20.58 -7.17 -1.43
CA GLU A 95 20.54 -7.91 -0.16
C GLU A 95 19.28 -7.69 0.64
N ASN A 96 18.62 -6.54 0.46
CA ASN A 96 17.46 -6.15 1.26
C ASN A 96 16.12 -6.47 0.59
N TYR A 97 16.07 -6.50 -0.74
CA TYR A 97 14.80 -6.53 -1.48
C TYR A 97 14.74 -7.60 -2.55
N THR A 98 13.55 -8.18 -2.70
CA THR A 98 13.19 -9.04 -3.81
C THR A 98 11.97 -8.44 -4.51
N MET A 99 12.01 -8.40 -5.83
CA MET A 99 10.85 -8.02 -6.65
C MET A 99 10.10 -9.28 -7.03
N VAL A 100 8.82 -9.34 -6.69
CA VAL A 100 7.92 -10.43 -7.10
C VAL A 100 7.05 -9.90 -8.23
N ASN A 101 7.09 -10.57 -9.37
CA ASN A 101 6.34 -10.17 -10.54
C ASN A 101 5.05 -10.98 -10.62
N SER A 102 3.93 -10.31 -10.84
CA SER A 102 2.63 -10.95 -10.96
C SER A 102 1.78 -10.27 -12.00
N ILE A 103 0.70 -10.93 -12.37
CA ILE A 103 -0.32 -10.36 -13.24
C ILE A 103 -1.70 -10.51 -12.60
N LEU A 104 -2.53 -9.49 -12.78
CA LEU A 104 -3.96 -9.60 -12.54
C LEU A 104 -4.57 -10.11 -13.83
N VAL A 105 -5.15 -11.30 -13.76
CA VAL A 105 -5.66 -12.00 -14.95
C VAL A 105 -6.78 -11.19 -15.62
N ALA A 106 -6.75 -11.15 -16.95
CA ALA A 106 -7.76 -10.44 -17.74
C ALA A 106 -9.16 -11.03 -17.51
N THR A 107 -10.16 -10.17 -17.56
CA THR A 107 -11.57 -10.54 -17.58
C THR A 107 -12.22 -9.94 -18.83
N GLU A 108 -13.48 -10.23 -19.09
CA GLU A 108 -14.20 -9.63 -20.20
C GLU A 108 -14.26 -8.11 -20.12
N SER A 109 -14.25 -7.56 -18.90
CA SER A 109 -14.35 -6.11 -18.65
C SER A 109 -13.00 -5.43 -18.37
N ARG A 110 -11.90 -6.18 -18.35
CA ARG A 110 -10.62 -5.66 -17.91
C ARG A 110 -9.45 -6.40 -18.58
N PRO A 111 -8.44 -5.68 -19.13
CA PRO A 111 -7.23 -6.32 -19.67
C PRO A 111 -6.33 -6.85 -18.53
N VAL A 112 -5.30 -7.59 -18.91
CA VAL A 112 -4.24 -8.00 -17.98
C VAL A 112 -3.58 -6.77 -17.38
N VAL A 113 -3.34 -6.80 -16.06
CA VAL A 113 -2.62 -5.73 -15.35
C VAL A 113 -1.36 -6.32 -14.73
N LYS A 114 -0.22 -5.69 -14.99
CA LYS A 114 1.04 -6.09 -14.42
C LYS A 114 1.19 -5.47 -13.03
N ILE A 115 1.46 -6.31 -12.02
CA ILE A 115 1.64 -5.87 -10.64
C ILE A 115 2.95 -6.45 -10.12
N ASP A 116 3.90 -5.59 -9.79
CA ASP A 116 5.16 -5.99 -9.18
C ASP A 116 5.16 -5.60 -7.71
N TRP A 117 5.66 -6.50 -6.87
CA TRP A 117 5.66 -6.36 -5.42
C TRP A 117 7.09 -6.22 -4.94
N ARG A 118 7.40 -5.10 -4.28
CA ARG A 118 8.70 -4.90 -3.68
C ARG A 118 8.65 -5.38 -2.25
N VAL A 119 9.34 -6.49 -1.98
CA VAL A 119 9.30 -7.15 -0.67
C VAL A 119 10.66 -6.99 0.01
N TYR A 120 10.63 -6.54 1.28
CA TYR A 120 11.81 -6.51 2.11
C TYR A 120 12.10 -7.93 2.59
N THR A 121 13.23 -8.49 2.15
CA THR A 121 13.57 -9.90 2.38
C THR A 121 14.86 -10.10 3.17
N LYS A 122 15.44 -9.02 3.69
CA LYS A 122 16.67 -9.11 4.50
C LYS A 122 16.44 -9.95 5.76
N ASP A 123 15.25 -9.84 6.35
CA ASP A 123 14.86 -10.64 7.51
C ASP A 123 13.79 -11.65 7.04
N PRO A 124 14.17 -12.92 6.78
CA PRO A 124 13.22 -13.93 6.28
C PRO A 124 12.07 -14.24 7.23
N GLU A 125 12.20 -13.94 8.51
CA GLU A 125 11.16 -14.18 9.51
C GLU A 125 10.14 -13.03 9.57
N ASN A 126 10.50 -11.87 9.03
CA ASN A 126 9.65 -10.66 9.06
C ASN A 126 9.57 -10.04 7.67
N LEU A 127 9.04 -10.78 6.71
CA LEU A 127 8.84 -10.29 5.35
C LEU A 127 7.73 -9.26 5.34
N VAL A 128 7.98 -8.11 4.68
CA VAL A 128 6.96 -7.07 4.51
C VAL A 128 7.01 -6.48 3.11
N ILE A 129 5.84 -6.09 2.62
CA ILE A 129 5.69 -5.41 1.34
C ILE A 129 5.97 -3.92 1.57
N ARG A 130 6.87 -3.35 0.77
CA ARG A 130 7.24 -1.93 0.88
C ARG A 130 6.82 -1.10 -0.32
N ASP A 131 6.41 -1.71 -1.41
CA ASP A 131 5.84 -0.98 -2.54
C ASP A 131 5.07 -1.93 -3.44
N LEU A 132 4.13 -1.36 -4.21
CA LEU A 132 3.44 -1.99 -5.31
C LEU A 132 3.68 -1.15 -6.55
N ILE A 133 4.10 -1.80 -7.63
CA ILE A 133 4.34 -1.13 -8.90
C ILE A 133 3.33 -1.69 -9.90
N ILE A 134 2.34 -0.86 -10.23
CA ILE A 134 1.23 -1.24 -11.11
C ILE A 134 1.46 -0.60 -12.48
N GLU A 135 1.61 -1.45 -13.50
CA GLU A 135 1.91 -0.99 -14.87
C GLU A 135 3.10 -0.02 -14.91
N GLY A 136 4.15 -0.33 -14.12
CA GLY A 136 5.36 0.47 -14.07
C GLY A 136 5.32 1.67 -13.15
N LEU A 137 4.17 1.96 -12.50
CA LEU A 137 4.03 3.09 -11.58
C LEU A 137 4.10 2.64 -10.12
N SER A 138 5.10 3.14 -9.40
CA SER A 138 5.24 2.91 -7.97
C SER A 138 4.17 3.67 -7.19
N LEU A 139 3.41 2.97 -6.35
CA LEU A 139 2.39 3.60 -5.50
C LEU A 139 3.04 4.47 -4.44
N ALA A 140 4.13 4.02 -3.84
CA ALA A 140 4.85 4.79 -2.82
C ALA A 140 5.39 6.10 -3.40
N ARG A 141 5.97 6.04 -4.60
CA ARG A 141 6.49 7.22 -5.28
C ARG A 141 5.39 8.21 -5.67
N THR A 142 4.28 7.70 -6.19
CA THR A 142 3.11 8.52 -6.53
C THR A 142 2.58 9.22 -5.29
N GLN A 143 2.49 8.51 -4.17
CA GLN A 143 2.05 9.07 -2.90
C GLN A 143 2.98 10.17 -2.41
N LYS A 144 4.29 9.97 -2.55
CA LYS A 144 5.30 10.97 -2.19
C LYS A 144 5.13 12.25 -3.01
N GLU A 145 4.91 12.12 -4.32
CA GLU A 145 4.70 13.26 -5.22
C GLU A 145 3.43 14.03 -4.87
N GLU A 146 2.33 13.32 -4.56
CA GLU A 146 1.07 13.93 -4.16
C GLU A 146 1.21 14.71 -2.84
N PHE A 147 1.88 14.13 -1.85
CA PHE A 147 2.09 14.78 -0.56
C PHE A 147 2.98 16.02 -0.69
N ALA A 148 4.04 15.93 -1.48
CA ALA A 148 4.89 17.07 -1.76
C ALA A 148 4.11 18.21 -2.41
N SER A 149 3.21 17.90 -3.33
CA SER A 149 2.34 18.89 -3.98
C SER A 149 1.43 19.58 -2.97
N ILE A 150 0.82 18.83 -2.07
CA ILE A 150 -0.07 19.37 -1.02
C ILE A 150 0.72 20.29 -0.09
N ILE A 151 1.89 19.87 0.37
CA ILE A 151 2.72 20.65 1.29
C ILE A 151 3.22 21.92 0.61
N ASN A 152 3.72 21.81 -0.61
CA ASN A 152 4.23 22.96 -1.37
C ASN A 152 3.13 23.98 -1.68
N SER A 153 1.93 23.52 -1.98
CA SER A 153 0.78 24.41 -2.24
C SER A 153 0.31 25.15 -0.99
N ASN A 154 0.78 24.76 0.18
CA ASN A 154 0.44 25.37 1.46
C ASN A 154 1.69 25.92 2.16
N ASP A 155 2.63 26.43 1.38
CA ASP A 155 3.84 27.11 1.88
C ASP A 155 4.74 26.24 2.78
N GLY A 156 4.77 24.93 2.52
CA GLY A 156 5.58 23.99 3.29
C GLY A 156 4.94 23.56 4.62
N ASP A 157 3.66 23.84 4.80
CA ASP A 157 2.95 23.53 6.04
C ASP A 157 2.49 22.07 6.08
N ILE A 158 3.11 21.29 6.95
CA ILE A 158 2.77 19.89 7.16
C ILE A 158 1.37 19.71 7.78
N ASP A 159 0.93 20.66 8.58
CA ASP A 159 -0.40 20.60 9.19
C ASP A 159 -1.51 20.62 8.13
N ALA A 160 -1.28 21.25 6.98
CA ALA A 160 -2.19 21.19 5.84
C ALA A 160 -2.34 19.76 5.31
N LEU A 161 -1.24 19.00 5.23
CA LEU A 161 -1.28 17.60 4.85
C LEU A 161 -2.03 16.76 5.89
N LEU A 162 -1.75 16.98 7.18
CA LEU A 162 -2.42 16.26 8.27
C LEU A 162 -3.93 16.47 8.21
N LYS A 163 -4.36 17.70 7.96
CA LYS A 163 -5.78 18.01 7.80
C LYS A 163 -6.39 17.26 6.63
N ASN A 164 -5.69 17.24 5.50
CA ASN A 164 -6.13 16.55 4.29
C ASN A 164 -6.31 15.05 4.54
N LEU A 165 -5.35 14.41 5.24
CA LEU A 165 -5.43 13.00 5.58
C LEU A 165 -6.58 12.70 6.54
N ASN A 166 -6.77 13.54 7.54
CA ASN A 166 -7.86 13.38 8.53
C ASN A 166 -9.23 13.56 7.89
N ASP A 167 -9.38 14.55 7.01
CA ASP A 167 -10.64 14.78 6.28
C ASP A 167 -10.99 13.59 5.39
N PHE A 168 -10.01 12.99 4.74
CA PHE A 168 -10.21 11.79 3.91
C PHE A 168 -10.65 10.59 4.76
N SER A 169 -10.07 10.44 5.96
CA SER A 169 -10.34 9.29 6.84
C SER A 169 -11.69 9.38 7.55
N ASN A 170 -12.24 10.56 7.64
CA ASN A 170 -13.58 10.81 8.20
C ASN A 170 -14.62 10.80 7.09
#